data_2366dc8dcfcb1cf409b3fc3ec1dd2604
#
_entry.id   2366dc8dcfcb1cf409b3fc3ec1dd2604
#
_cell.length_a   1.000
_cell.length_b   1.000
_cell.length_c   1.000
_cell.angle_alpha   90.00
_cell.angle_beta   90.00
_cell.angle_gamma   90.00
#
_symmetry.space_group_name_H-M   'P 1'
#
loop_
_entity.id
_entity.type
_entity.pdbx_description
1 polymer ?
#
loop_
_entity_poly.entity_id
_entity_poly.type
_entity_poly.pdbx_seq_one_letter_code
_entity_poly.pdbx_strand_id
1 'polypeptide(L)'
;MLVAGMLSCAPGSNASPSLPTTPPAAATVESLLPYFGSYRSGDGDTLVVARMGWYFDLRDAAYRTVYSTGMPNRFTIGRRFEEPLPVFADLVFAGNTLTITDSASRRVARRIDYKQTEVTVPASGAQLAGTITEPAGAGPHAGIVIVHGAETGERAFYDIWVGVYASMGIAVLTYDKRGRGSSTGRYPGEFPTVDALATYADDAAAALAFLARWPGVDPKRVGFHGGSQGGWTVPLAILRHPGAAFAVLVSAPATTVDQTDLWAGYTNGGESLPALSLDEMLAAVRADHSGYDPMPALTALIVPALWFLGSNDRTVPTAVCREILEALHKPNITLHLLPTGHGLLVNPTGLLADDARSPGLAPDLVPAIQAWAASARIS
;
A
#
# COMPACT_ATOMS: atom_id res chain seq x y z
N MET A 1 -25.03 -27.15 75.52
CA MET A 1 -25.73 -26.18 74.62
C MET A 1 -24.72 -25.69 73.63
N LEU A 2 -24.81 -26.21 72.41
CA LEU A 2 -23.98 -25.78 71.27
C LEU A 2 -24.68 -24.61 70.58
N VAL A 3 -23.96 -23.52 70.34
CA VAL A 3 -24.40 -22.43 69.48
C VAL A 3 -23.59 -22.52 68.16
N ALA A 4 -24.30 -22.80 67.08
CA ALA A 4 -23.78 -22.83 65.74
C ALA A 4 -23.65 -21.43 65.18
N GLY A 5 -22.41 -21.03 64.80
CA GLY A 5 -22.16 -19.82 64.05
C GLY A 5 -22.33 -20.06 62.56
N MET A 6 -23.28 -19.37 61.94
CA MET A 6 -23.45 -19.30 60.48
C MET A 6 -22.44 -18.33 59.89
N LEU A 7 -21.50 -18.84 59.08
CA LEU A 7 -20.68 -18.00 58.20
C LEU A 7 -21.53 -17.59 56.98
N SER A 8 -21.81 -16.33 56.85
CA SER A 8 -22.38 -15.73 55.65
C SER A 8 -21.28 -15.56 54.60
N CYS A 9 -21.35 -16.31 53.51
CA CYS A 9 -20.59 -16.05 52.29
C CYS A 9 -21.27 -14.90 51.53
N ALA A 10 -20.62 -13.75 51.44
CA ALA A 10 -21.00 -12.69 50.52
C ALA A 10 -20.69 -13.13 49.09
N PRO A 11 -21.58 -12.88 48.10
CA PRO A 11 -21.27 -13.19 46.72
C PRO A 11 -20.22 -12.19 46.19
N GLY A 12 -19.09 -12.74 45.74
CA GLY A 12 -18.06 -11.98 45.04
C GLY A 12 -18.67 -11.33 43.80
N SER A 13 -18.60 -10.03 43.70
CA SER A 13 -18.98 -9.29 42.51
C SER A 13 -17.98 -9.58 41.40
N ASN A 14 -18.37 -10.43 40.46
CA ASN A 14 -17.73 -10.51 39.15
C ASN A 14 -18.08 -9.22 38.38
N ALA A 15 -17.39 -8.15 38.66
CA ALA A 15 -17.39 -6.98 37.81
C ALA A 15 -16.64 -7.37 36.51
N SER A 16 -17.36 -7.57 35.44
CA SER A 16 -16.77 -7.60 34.11
C SER A 16 -15.97 -6.30 33.93
N PRO A 17 -14.73 -6.36 33.39
CA PRO A 17 -13.97 -5.14 33.15
C PRO A 17 -14.79 -4.23 32.25
N SER A 18 -15.10 -3.03 32.73
CA SER A 18 -15.78 -2.00 31.94
C SER A 18 -14.88 -1.69 30.74
N LEU A 19 -15.43 -1.78 29.53
CA LEU A 19 -14.75 -1.38 28.30
C LEU A 19 -14.31 0.10 28.47
N PRO A 20 -13.09 0.45 28.02
CA PRO A 20 -12.61 1.82 28.09
C PRO A 20 -13.59 2.74 27.37
N THR A 21 -14.05 3.78 28.06
CA THR A 21 -15.01 4.76 27.51
C THR A 21 -14.36 5.77 26.59
N THR A 22 -13.03 5.88 26.62
CA THR A 22 -12.24 6.75 25.74
C THR A 22 -11.52 5.89 24.72
N PRO A 23 -11.66 6.20 23.40
CA PRO A 23 -10.92 5.48 22.37
C PRO A 23 -9.43 5.58 22.60
N PRO A 24 -8.66 4.49 22.45
CA PRO A 24 -7.21 4.53 22.55
C PRO A 24 -6.64 5.38 21.40
N ALA A 25 -5.55 6.09 21.68
CA ALA A 25 -4.83 6.85 20.66
C ALA A 25 -4.11 5.90 19.70
N ALA A 26 -3.97 6.30 18.43
CA ALA A 26 -3.12 5.61 17.47
C ALA A 26 -1.68 5.52 18.03
N ALA A 27 -1.03 4.39 17.78
CA ALA A 27 0.36 4.19 18.19
C ALA A 27 1.27 5.16 17.41
N THR A 28 2.24 5.75 18.11
CA THR A 28 3.21 6.64 17.46
C THR A 28 4.31 5.82 16.76
N VAL A 29 4.98 6.44 15.80
CA VAL A 29 6.12 5.84 15.11
C VAL A 29 7.17 5.38 16.11
N GLU A 30 7.51 6.23 17.11
CA GLU A 30 8.51 5.91 18.14
C GLU A 30 8.11 4.68 18.96
N SER A 31 6.82 4.56 19.32
CA SER A 31 6.33 3.42 20.11
C SER A 31 6.37 2.09 19.36
N LEU A 32 6.28 2.14 18.03
CA LEU A 32 6.33 0.97 17.14
C LEU A 32 7.73 0.69 16.60
N LEU A 33 8.68 1.63 16.72
CA LEU A 33 10.03 1.54 16.16
C LEU A 33 10.73 0.20 16.39
N PRO A 34 10.67 -0.44 17.58
CA PRO A 34 11.29 -1.75 17.79
C PRO A 34 10.58 -2.91 17.09
N TYR A 35 9.34 -2.71 16.63
CA TYR A 35 8.42 -3.77 16.23
C TYR A 35 8.07 -3.77 14.75
N PHE A 36 8.47 -2.73 13.99
CA PHE A 36 8.16 -2.81 12.56
C PHE A 36 8.86 -3.96 11.88
N GLY A 37 8.22 -4.44 10.82
CA GLY A 37 8.70 -5.48 9.95
C GLY A 37 7.64 -6.51 9.63
N SER A 38 8.08 -7.56 8.97
CA SER A 38 7.23 -8.69 8.61
C SER A 38 7.40 -9.82 9.60
N TYR A 39 6.31 -10.53 9.87
CA TYR A 39 6.26 -11.66 10.79
C TYR A 39 5.60 -12.84 10.09
N ARG A 40 6.10 -14.06 10.31
CA ARG A 40 5.52 -15.31 9.78
C ARG A 40 4.85 -16.07 10.89
N SER A 41 3.57 -16.34 10.72
CA SER A 41 2.79 -17.19 11.63
C SER A 41 3.07 -18.67 11.42
N GLY A 42 2.66 -19.51 12.38
CA GLY A 42 2.91 -20.95 12.34
C GLY A 42 2.21 -21.68 11.19
N ASP A 43 1.16 -21.08 10.63
CA ASP A 43 0.43 -21.53 9.42
C ASP A 43 1.05 -21.03 8.11
N GLY A 44 2.14 -20.25 8.18
CA GLY A 44 2.88 -19.78 7.02
C GLY A 44 2.48 -18.39 6.52
N ASP A 45 1.44 -17.79 7.07
CA ASP A 45 0.97 -16.46 6.69
C ASP A 45 1.94 -15.36 7.09
N THR A 46 1.95 -14.28 6.33
CA THR A 46 2.77 -13.10 6.60
C THR A 46 1.91 -11.97 7.17
N LEU A 47 2.41 -11.36 8.22
CA LEU A 47 1.87 -10.18 8.87
C LEU A 47 2.88 -9.05 8.72
N VAL A 48 2.42 -7.82 8.53
CA VAL A 48 3.29 -6.64 8.43
C VAL A 48 2.87 -5.62 9.49
N VAL A 49 3.85 -5.13 10.24
CA VAL A 49 3.70 -3.96 11.11
C VAL A 49 4.50 -2.83 10.49
N ALA A 50 3.80 -1.81 9.99
CA ALA A 50 4.38 -0.71 9.24
C ALA A 50 4.72 0.50 10.12
N ARG A 51 5.74 1.28 9.73
CA ARG A 51 6.18 2.49 10.44
C ARG A 51 5.09 3.55 10.56
N MET A 52 4.14 3.57 9.62
CA MET A 52 3.00 4.48 9.66
C MET A 52 1.92 4.10 10.70
N GLY A 53 2.17 3.11 11.55
CA GLY A 53 1.22 2.70 12.56
C GLY A 53 0.15 1.73 12.03
N TRP A 54 0.44 1.02 10.96
CA TRP A 54 -0.49 0.08 10.34
C TRP A 54 -0.08 -1.37 10.56
N TYR A 55 -1.08 -2.22 10.71
CA TYR A 55 -1.00 -3.67 10.72
C TYR A 55 -1.67 -4.22 9.49
N PHE A 56 -1.02 -5.15 8.82
CA PHE A 56 -1.58 -5.85 7.67
C PHE A 56 -1.40 -7.37 7.81
N ASP A 57 -2.48 -8.11 7.62
CA ASP A 57 -2.48 -9.57 7.58
C ASP A 57 -2.74 -10.02 6.15
N LEU A 58 -1.76 -10.70 5.52
CA LEU A 58 -1.87 -11.12 4.13
C LEU A 58 -2.93 -12.21 3.92
N ARG A 59 -3.28 -12.97 4.98
CA ARG A 59 -4.23 -14.07 4.91
C ARG A 59 -5.66 -13.63 4.55
N ASP A 60 -6.11 -12.56 5.17
CA ASP A 60 -7.49 -12.06 5.06
C ASP A 60 -7.58 -10.62 4.58
N ALA A 61 -6.45 -10.07 4.13
CA ALA A 61 -6.29 -8.68 3.70
C ALA A 61 -6.71 -7.65 4.78
N ALA A 62 -6.69 -8.06 6.07
CA ALA A 62 -7.01 -7.18 7.18
C ALA A 62 -5.99 -6.06 7.30
N TYR A 63 -6.42 -4.83 7.06
CA TYR A 63 -5.62 -3.62 7.15
C TYR A 63 -6.16 -2.74 8.28
N ARG A 64 -5.36 -2.46 9.29
CA ARG A 64 -5.78 -1.88 10.56
C ARG A 64 -4.80 -0.84 11.07
N THR A 65 -5.32 0.19 11.71
CA THR A 65 -4.51 1.08 12.53
C THR A 65 -4.18 0.39 13.87
N VAL A 66 -2.92 0.53 14.30
CA VAL A 66 -2.43 0.03 15.58
C VAL A 66 -2.64 1.10 16.64
N TYR A 67 -3.21 0.71 17.78
CA TYR A 67 -3.54 1.62 18.88
C TYR A 67 -2.73 1.30 20.13
N SER A 68 -2.30 2.36 20.83
CA SER A 68 -1.52 2.23 22.07
C SER A 68 -2.40 1.79 23.25
N THR A 69 -1.87 0.87 24.06
CA THR A 69 -2.47 0.52 25.37
C THR A 69 -1.84 1.29 26.54
N GLY A 70 -0.85 2.14 26.27
CA GLY A 70 0.00 2.76 27.30
C GLY A 70 1.13 1.84 27.80
N MET A 71 1.20 0.60 27.33
CA MET A 71 2.30 -0.33 27.66
C MET A 71 3.27 -0.45 26.47
N PRO A 72 4.59 -0.45 26.68
CA PRO A 72 5.58 -0.35 25.61
C PRO A 72 5.52 -1.46 24.54
N ASN A 73 5.10 -2.65 24.92
CA ASN A 73 5.08 -3.84 24.03
C ASN A 73 3.68 -4.38 23.78
N ARG A 74 2.64 -3.62 24.13
CA ARG A 74 1.24 -4.04 23.95
C ARG A 74 0.47 -2.98 23.21
N PHE A 75 -0.24 -3.43 22.20
CA PHE A 75 -1.07 -2.60 21.32
C PHE A 75 -2.39 -3.32 21.06
N THR A 76 -3.34 -2.62 20.47
CA THR A 76 -4.60 -3.19 20.03
C THR A 76 -4.90 -2.80 18.58
N ILE A 77 -5.76 -3.59 17.94
CA ILE A 77 -6.36 -3.26 16.65
C ILE A 77 -7.88 -3.38 16.76
N GLY A 78 -8.60 -2.54 16.00
CA GLY A 78 -10.04 -2.62 15.87
C GLY A 78 -10.47 -3.63 14.78
N ARG A 79 -11.79 -3.75 14.57
CA ARG A 79 -12.34 -4.61 13.49
C ARG A 79 -12.20 -3.99 12.10
N ARG A 80 -12.02 -2.69 12.02
CA ARG A 80 -11.98 -1.91 10.79
C ARG A 80 -10.73 -1.04 10.77
N PHE A 81 -10.44 -0.40 9.64
CA PHE A 81 -9.16 0.25 9.38
C PHE A 81 -8.79 1.29 10.47
N GLU A 82 -9.68 2.24 10.76
CA GLU A 82 -9.41 3.31 11.74
C GLU A 82 -10.40 3.34 12.90
N GLU A 83 -11.16 2.29 13.12
CA GLU A 83 -12.05 2.18 14.27
C GLU A 83 -11.36 1.41 15.41
N PRO A 84 -10.94 2.09 16.51
CA PRO A 84 -10.26 1.43 17.63
C PRO A 84 -11.16 0.51 18.45
N LEU A 85 -12.50 0.77 18.44
CA LEU A 85 -13.48 0.06 19.25
C LEU A 85 -14.62 -0.53 18.40
N PRO A 86 -15.15 -1.69 18.79
CA PRO A 86 -14.61 -2.53 19.87
C PRO A 86 -13.23 -3.10 19.49
N VAL A 87 -12.37 -3.29 20.48
CA VAL A 87 -11.08 -3.96 20.28
C VAL A 87 -11.33 -5.33 19.65
N PHE A 88 -10.62 -5.58 18.55
CA PHE A 88 -10.70 -6.85 17.84
C PHE A 88 -9.63 -7.81 18.31
N ALA A 89 -8.38 -7.36 18.43
CA ALA A 89 -7.30 -8.17 18.90
C ALA A 89 -6.25 -7.37 19.69
N ASP A 90 -5.63 -8.07 20.64
CA ASP A 90 -4.41 -7.65 21.31
C ASP A 90 -3.19 -8.06 20.50
N LEU A 91 -2.23 -7.14 20.38
CA LEU A 91 -0.90 -7.36 19.81
C LEU A 91 0.13 -7.26 20.92
N VAL A 92 0.85 -8.35 21.19
CA VAL A 92 1.90 -8.39 22.23
C VAL A 92 3.23 -8.79 21.60
N PHE A 93 4.21 -7.91 21.73
CA PHE A 93 5.56 -8.14 21.25
C PHE A 93 6.49 -8.62 22.36
N ALA A 94 7.29 -9.66 22.07
CA ALA A 94 8.31 -10.21 22.96
C ALA A 94 9.53 -10.65 22.13
N GLY A 95 10.59 -9.83 22.13
CA GLY A 95 11.73 -10.02 21.22
C GLY A 95 11.28 -10.09 19.76
N ASN A 96 11.64 -11.16 19.06
CA ASN A 96 11.26 -11.38 17.66
C ASN A 96 9.88 -12.07 17.49
N THR A 97 9.03 -12.04 18.52
CA THR A 97 7.73 -12.69 18.48
C THR A 97 6.61 -11.68 18.62
N LEU A 98 5.61 -11.78 17.73
CA LEU A 98 4.31 -11.10 17.82
C LEU A 98 3.25 -12.13 18.17
N THR A 99 2.54 -11.91 19.26
CA THR A 99 1.34 -12.69 19.62
C THR A 99 0.11 -11.85 19.32
N ILE A 100 -0.80 -12.39 18.55
CA ILE A 100 -2.10 -11.81 18.23
C ILE A 100 -3.15 -12.64 18.96
N THR A 101 -3.97 -11.99 19.79
CA THR A 101 -5.04 -12.66 20.53
C THR A 101 -6.36 -11.95 20.24
N ASP A 102 -7.30 -12.65 19.66
CA ASP A 102 -8.69 -12.24 19.50
C ASP A 102 -9.64 -13.14 20.33
N SER A 103 -10.95 -12.92 20.22
CA SER A 103 -11.96 -13.70 20.96
C SER A 103 -12.02 -15.19 20.58
N ALA A 104 -11.49 -15.56 19.43
CA ALA A 104 -11.60 -16.91 18.87
C ALA A 104 -10.26 -17.63 18.79
N SER A 105 -9.14 -16.90 18.77
CA SER A 105 -7.84 -17.48 18.48
C SER A 105 -6.68 -16.77 19.17
N ARG A 106 -5.58 -17.50 19.29
CA ARG A 106 -4.27 -16.96 19.66
C ARG A 106 -3.26 -17.41 18.61
N ARG A 107 -2.74 -16.48 17.83
CA ARG A 107 -1.69 -16.73 16.84
C ARG A 107 -0.35 -16.22 17.34
N VAL A 108 0.71 -16.94 17.02
CA VAL A 108 2.09 -16.53 17.30
C VAL A 108 2.84 -16.47 15.99
N ALA A 109 3.43 -15.31 15.72
CA ALA A 109 4.23 -15.06 14.53
C ALA A 109 5.65 -14.67 14.92
N ARG A 110 6.63 -15.12 14.15
CA ARG A 110 8.05 -14.80 14.33
C ARG A 110 8.48 -13.77 13.30
N ARG A 111 9.25 -12.78 13.71
CA ARG A 111 9.83 -11.78 12.82
C ARG A 111 10.63 -12.48 11.72
N ILE A 112 10.40 -12.05 10.49
CA ILE A 112 11.20 -12.44 9.34
C ILE A 112 12.39 -11.49 9.29
N ASP A 113 13.58 -12.04 9.32
CA ASP A 113 14.81 -11.25 9.26
C ASP A 113 15.19 -10.98 7.81
N TYR A 114 14.46 -10.05 7.17
CA TYR A 114 14.81 -9.55 5.84
C TYR A 114 16.06 -8.67 5.96
N LYS A 115 17.02 -8.89 5.07
CA LYS A 115 18.18 -8.02 5.01
C LYS A 115 17.78 -6.67 4.40
N GLN A 116 17.89 -5.63 5.20
CA GLN A 116 17.65 -4.25 4.77
C GLN A 116 18.97 -3.49 4.65
N THR A 117 19.15 -2.80 3.54
CA THR A 117 20.34 -2.01 3.25
C THR A 117 19.93 -0.61 2.81
N GLU A 118 20.34 0.39 3.58
CA GLU A 118 20.20 1.79 3.20
C GLU A 118 21.10 2.10 2.02
N VAL A 119 20.55 2.75 1.02
CA VAL A 119 21.27 3.07 -0.23
C VAL A 119 21.04 4.52 -0.64
N THR A 120 21.94 5.02 -1.47
CA THR A 120 21.79 6.30 -2.17
C THR A 120 21.76 6.02 -3.65
N VAL A 121 20.64 6.30 -4.31
CA VAL A 121 20.47 6.13 -5.76
C VAL A 121 20.83 7.44 -6.45
N PRO A 122 21.90 7.46 -7.28
CA PRO A 122 22.24 8.65 -8.05
C PRO A 122 21.21 8.87 -9.17
N ALA A 123 20.60 10.06 -9.15
CA ALA A 123 19.67 10.53 -10.17
C ALA A 123 20.13 11.89 -10.70
N SER A 124 19.62 12.30 -11.87
CA SER A 124 19.97 13.60 -12.45
C SER A 124 19.52 14.74 -11.53
N GLY A 125 20.49 15.49 -10.98
CA GLY A 125 20.21 16.62 -10.07
C GLY A 125 19.72 16.23 -8.67
N ALA A 126 19.81 14.95 -8.29
CA ALA A 126 19.40 14.46 -6.96
C ALA A 126 20.19 13.22 -6.54
N GLN A 127 20.22 12.98 -5.21
CA GLN A 127 20.61 11.73 -4.60
C GLN A 127 19.38 11.21 -3.86
N LEU A 128 18.82 10.09 -4.32
CA LEU A 128 17.61 9.53 -3.70
C LEU A 128 18.01 8.59 -2.57
N ALA A 129 17.60 8.91 -1.36
CA ALA A 129 17.78 8.04 -0.22
C ALA A 129 16.77 6.88 -0.34
N GLY A 130 17.25 5.65 -0.29
CA GLY A 130 16.43 4.46 -0.47
C GLY A 130 16.79 3.34 0.50
N THR A 131 15.94 2.33 0.54
CA THR A 131 16.14 1.09 1.28
C THR A 131 15.91 -0.09 0.34
N ILE A 132 16.89 -0.98 0.22
CA ILE A 132 16.69 -2.28 -0.42
C ILE A 132 16.36 -3.31 0.66
N THR A 133 15.23 -3.97 0.50
CA THR A 133 14.81 -5.11 1.32
C THR A 133 14.99 -6.38 0.50
N GLU A 134 15.92 -7.23 0.90
CA GLU A 134 16.19 -8.53 0.26
C GLU A 134 15.33 -9.61 0.95
N PRO A 135 14.61 -10.45 0.19
CA PRO A 135 13.83 -11.54 0.76
C PRO A 135 14.75 -12.61 1.35
N ALA A 136 14.17 -13.49 2.19
CA ALA A 136 14.91 -14.63 2.71
C ALA A 136 15.23 -15.64 1.60
N GLY A 137 16.40 -16.28 1.69
CA GLY A 137 16.86 -17.30 0.76
C GLY A 137 17.99 -16.86 -0.16
N ALA A 138 18.47 -17.78 -0.97
CA ALA A 138 19.54 -17.50 -1.94
C ALA A 138 18.92 -16.89 -3.22
N GLY A 139 19.57 -15.80 -3.71
CA GLY A 139 19.24 -15.21 -5.01
C GLY A 139 19.75 -16.03 -6.21
N PRO A 140 19.61 -15.54 -7.45
CA PRO A 140 19.13 -14.18 -7.74
C PRO A 140 17.62 -14.05 -7.67
N HIS A 141 17.16 -13.02 -6.95
CA HIS A 141 15.75 -12.68 -6.80
C HIS A 141 15.25 -11.78 -7.95
N ALA A 142 13.96 -11.80 -8.25
CA ALA A 142 13.37 -10.70 -8.99
C ALA A 142 13.43 -9.43 -8.16
N GLY A 143 13.35 -8.26 -8.80
CA GLY A 143 13.36 -6.97 -8.14
C GLY A 143 12.15 -6.12 -8.48
N ILE A 144 11.72 -5.29 -7.55
CA ILE A 144 10.68 -4.31 -7.78
C ILE A 144 11.03 -2.97 -7.15
N VAL A 145 10.84 -1.90 -7.92
CA VAL A 145 10.96 -0.52 -7.43
C VAL A 145 9.57 0.01 -7.15
N ILE A 146 9.34 0.52 -5.95
CA ILE A 146 8.08 1.17 -5.61
C ILE A 146 8.16 2.65 -5.98
N VAL A 147 7.31 3.05 -6.92
CA VAL A 147 7.18 4.41 -7.45
C VAL A 147 6.00 5.09 -6.78
N HIS A 148 6.25 6.27 -6.28
CA HIS A 148 5.31 7.05 -5.49
C HIS A 148 4.06 7.51 -6.25
N GLY A 149 2.94 7.63 -5.52
CA GLY A 149 1.78 8.42 -5.88
C GLY A 149 2.00 9.92 -5.66
N ALA A 150 0.93 10.70 -5.45
CA ALA A 150 1.02 12.14 -5.16
C ALA A 150 1.27 12.44 -3.67
N GLU A 151 1.32 11.44 -2.81
CA GLU A 151 1.56 11.59 -1.36
C GLU A 151 2.89 12.29 -1.03
N THR A 152 3.13 12.58 0.24
CA THR A 152 4.28 13.38 0.73
C THR A 152 5.65 12.86 0.32
N GLY A 153 5.76 11.58 -0.10
CA GLY A 153 6.92 11.06 -0.79
C GLY A 153 7.99 10.45 0.08
N GLU A 154 7.67 10.02 1.31
CA GLU A 154 8.58 9.27 2.16
C GLU A 154 8.39 7.76 1.97
N ARG A 155 9.50 7.03 1.84
CA ARG A 155 9.52 5.58 1.57
C ARG A 155 8.82 4.73 2.64
N ALA A 156 8.71 5.22 3.88
CA ALA A 156 8.02 4.53 4.97
C ALA A 156 6.53 4.26 4.69
N PHE A 157 5.90 5.07 3.86
CA PHE A 157 4.51 4.90 3.45
C PHE A 157 4.25 3.54 2.78
N TYR A 158 5.28 2.95 2.21
CA TYR A 158 5.17 1.71 1.42
C TYR A 158 5.55 0.43 2.17
N ASP A 159 5.73 0.48 3.50
CA ASP A 159 6.15 -0.70 4.29
C ASP A 159 5.25 -1.93 4.10
N ILE A 160 3.94 -1.73 3.91
CA ILE A 160 3.00 -2.82 3.62
C ILE A 160 3.37 -3.51 2.29
N TRP A 161 3.60 -2.74 1.24
CA TRP A 161 3.99 -3.27 -0.07
C TRP A 161 5.36 -3.93 -0.04
N VAL A 162 6.30 -3.39 0.75
CA VAL A 162 7.59 -4.05 0.99
C VAL A 162 7.37 -5.44 1.59
N GLY A 163 6.53 -5.55 2.62
CA GLY A 163 6.19 -6.83 3.24
C GLY A 163 5.50 -7.81 2.28
N VAL A 164 4.58 -7.33 1.45
CA VAL A 164 3.89 -8.12 0.43
C VAL A 164 4.91 -8.71 -0.55
N TYR A 165 5.72 -7.88 -1.22
CA TYR A 165 6.65 -8.35 -2.23
C TYR A 165 7.81 -9.19 -1.66
N ALA A 166 8.37 -8.80 -0.53
CA ALA A 166 9.42 -9.58 0.12
C ALA A 166 8.94 -10.98 0.55
N SER A 167 7.66 -11.10 0.95
CA SER A 167 7.06 -12.41 1.26
C SER A 167 6.92 -13.32 0.04
N MET A 168 6.88 -12.74 -1.16
CA MET A 168 6.83 -13.43 -2.45
C MET A 168 8.23 -13.76 -3.01
N GLY A 169 9.31 -13.46 -2.27
CA GLY A 169 10.67 -13.69 -2.74
C GLY A 169 11.21 -12.62 -3.68
N ILE A 170 10.62 -11.43 -3.70
CA ILE A 170 11.00 -10.31 -4.57
C ILE A 170 11.79 -9.29 -3.76
N ALA A 171 12.96 -8.88 -4.24
CA ALA A 171 13.75 -7.80 -3.66
C ALA A 171 13.08 -6.44 -3.94
N VAL A 172 12.95 -5.60 -2.92
CA VAL A 172 12.18 -4.35 -3.02
C VAL A 172 13.10 -3.15 -2.80
N LEU A 173 13.08 -2.19 -3.71
CA LEU A 173 13.67 -0.88 -3.52
C LEU A 173 12.56 0.15 -3.31
N THR A 174 12.56 0.78 -2.14
CA THR A 174 11.81 2.01 -1.87
C THR A 174 12.77 3.19 -1.76
N TYR A 175 12.32 4.38 -2.11
CA TYR A 175 13.14 5.60 -2.01
C TYR A 175 12.27 6.79 -1.60
N ASP A 176 12.86 7.80 -0.98
CA ASP A 176 12.18 9.08 -0.76
C ASP A 176 12.19 9.87 -2.07
N LYS A 177 11.06 10.53 -2.42
CA LYS A 177 11.03 11.45 -3.57
C LYS A 177 12.15 12.48 -3.47
N ARG A 178 12.67 12.94 -4.62
CA ARG A 178 13.66 14.03 -4.63
C ARG A 178 13.16 15.24 -3.84
N GLY A 179 14.03 15.79 -2.98
CA GLY A 179 13.71 16.94 -2.10
C GLY A 179 12.71 16.62 -0.98
N ARG A 180 12.48 15.33 -0.68
CA ARG A 180 11.67 14.87 0.45
C ARG A 180 12.46 13.86 1.30
N GLY A 181 12.04 13.68 2.55
CA GLY A 181 12.70 12.78 3.49
C GLY A 181 14.19 13.04 3.55
N SER A 182 15.00 12.02 3.26
CA SER A 182 16.46 12.10 3.22
C SER A 182 17.03 12.29 1.80
N SER A 183 16.20 12.42 0.79
CA SER A 183 16.63 12.64 -0.59
C SER A 183 16.97 14.11 -0.84
N THR A 184 18.04 14.33 -1.62
CA THR A 184 18.43 15.68 -2.06
C THR A 184 17.69 16.10 -3.33
N GLY A 185 18.02 17.27 -3.86
CA GLY A 185 17.44 17.83 -5.07
C GLY A 185 16.23 18.70 -4.79
N ARG A 186 15.63 19.21 -5.87
CA ARG A 186 14.44 20.05 -5.80
C ARG A 186 13.18 19.21 -5.96
N TYR A 187 12.24 19.32 -5.03
CA TYR A 187 10.91 18.73 -5.16
C TYR A 187 10.12 19.43 -6.28
N PRO A 188 9.64 18.71 -7.32
CA PRO A 188 8.94 19.32 -8.44
C PRO A 188 7.53 19.82 -8.10
N GLY A 189 6.94 19.35 -7.00
CA GLY A 189 5.58 19.67 -6.57
C GLY A 189 4.66 18.45 -6.50
N GLU A 190 3.51 18.64 -5.88
CA GLU A 190 2.47 17.59 -5.75
C GLU A 190 1.64 17.48 -7.04
N PHE A 191 1.41 18.59 -7.71
CA PHE A 191 0.65 18.61 -8.96
C PHE A 191 1.48 18.04 -10.10
N PRO A 192 0.95 17.07 -10.84
CA PRO A 192 1.68 16.31 -11.84
C PRO A 192 1.78 17.05 -13.18
N THR A 193 2.54 18.15 -13.21
CA THR A 193 2.89 18.81 -14.46
C THR A 193 3.73 17.90 -15.36
N VAL A 194 3.77 18.16 -16.67
CA VAL A 194 4.57 17.38 -17.63
C VAL A 194 6.03 17.28 -17.19
N ASP A 195 6.63 18.40 -16.75
CA ASP A 195 8.03 18.41 -16.29
C ASP A 195 8.23 17.67 -14.96
N ALA A 196 7.26 17.74 -14.05
CA ALA A 196 7.31 17.00 -12.79
C ALA A 196 7.23 15.49 -13.05
N LEU A 197 6.30 15.05 -13.91
CA LEU A 197 6.16 13.65 -14.29
C LEU A 197 7.41 13.12 -15.00
N ALA A 198 7.99 13.92 -15.93
CA ALA A 198 9.25 13.55 -16.58
C ALA A 198 10.39 13.38 -15.57
N THR A 199 10.47 14.27 -14.59
CA THR A 199 11.46 14.21 -13.52
C THR A 199 11.28 12.98 -12.65
N TYR A 200 10.05 12.66 -12.24
CA TYR A 200 9.76 11.46 -11.46
C TYR A 200 9.97 10.17 -12.26
N ALA A 201 9.71 10.19 -13.56
CA ALA A 201 9.97 9.06 -14.44
C ALA A 201 11.48 8.77 -14.57
N ASP A 202 12.29 9.82 -14.67
CA ASP A 202 13.76 9.70 -14.71
C ASP A 202 14.32 9.18 -13.37
N ASP A 203 13.75 9.61 -12.23
CA ASP A 203 14.10 9.07 -10.90
C ASP A 203 13.74 7.59 -10.76
N ALA A 204 12.54 7.22 -11.18
CA ALA A 204 12.09 5.82 -11.16
C ALA A 204 12.99 4.93 -12.01
N ALA A 205 13.37 5.40 -13.20
CA ALA A 205 14.29 4.70 -14.08
C ALA A 205 15.71 4.57 -13.47
N ALA A 206 16.21 5.61 -12.81
CA ALA A 206 17.48 5.56 -12.08
C ALA A 206 17.44 4.52 -10.96
N ALA A 207 16.33 4.47 -10.20
CA ALA A 207 16.12 3.48 -9.15
C ALA A 207 16.04 2.05 -9.71
N LEU A 208 15.35 1.83 -10.84
CA LEU A 208 15.30 0.53 -11.53
C LEU A 208 16.70 0.09 -11.97
N ALA A 209 17.44 0.98 -12.63
CA ALA A 209 18.79 0.69 -13.09
C ALA A 209 19.76 0.43 -11.92
N PHE A 210 19.54 1.05 -10.77
CA PHE A 210 20.31 0.80 -9.54
C PHE A 210 20.00 -0.60 -8.99
N LEU A 211 18.72 -0.96 -8.83
CA LEU A 211 18.29 -2.26 -8.32
C LEU A 211 18.72 -3.40 -9.25
N ALA A 212 18.65 -3.20 -10.57
CA ALA A 212 19.07 -4.19 -11.56
C ALA A 212 20.59 -4.55 -11.47
N ARG A 213 21.39 -3.69 -10.85
CA ARG A 213 22.84 -3.94 -10.60
C ARG A 213 23.11 -4.43 -9.18
N TRP A 214 22.08 -4.56 -8.34
CA TRP A 214 22.23 -4.99 -6.95
C TRP A 214 22.65 -6.46 -6.88
N PRO A 215 23.69 -6.81 -6.09
CA PRO A 215 24.06 -8.21 -5.89
C PRO A 215 22.89 -9.04 -5.38
N GLY A 216 22.63 -10.19 -5.99
CA GLY A 216 21.49 -11.06 -5.61
C GLY A 216 20.18 -10.74 -6.30
N VAL A 217 20.12 -9.73 -7.17
CA VAL A 217 18.97 -9.42 -8.02
C VAL A 217 19.22 -9.87 -9.45
N ASP A 218 18.25 -10.52 -10.09
CA ASP A 218 18.30 -10.86 -11.51
C ASP A 218 17.93 -9.61 -12.35
N PRO A 219 18.87 -9.03 -13.09
CA PRO A 219 18.62 -7.81 -13.85
C PRO A 219 17.56 -7.95 -14.93
N LYS A 220 17.21 -9.17 -15.33
CA LYS A 220 16.17 -9.45 -16.35
C LYS A 220 14.78 -9.55 -15.74
N ARG A 221 14.67 -9.53 -14.42
CA ARG A 221 13.41 -9.66 -13.67
C ARG A 221 13.19 -8.48 -12.71
N VAL A 222 13.55 -7.27 -13.14
CA VAL A 222 13.32 -6.05 -12.37
C VAL A 222 12.19 -5.22 -12.99
N GLY A 223 11.22 -4.81 -12.18
CA GLY A 223 10.07 -4.05 -12.63
C GLY A 223 9.65 -2.97 -11.66
N PHE A 224 8.46 -2.43 -11.88
CA PHE A 224 7.88 -1.36 -11.11
C PHE A 224 6.59 -1.76 -10.40
N HIS A 225 6.37 -1.17 -9.23
CA HIS A 225 5.06 -0.96 -8.65
C HIS A 225 4.78 0.53 -8.65
N GLY A 226 3.60 0.95 -9.13
CA GLY A 226 3.18 2.35 -9.11
C GLY A 226 1.75 2.49 -8.63
N GLY A 227 1.53 3.39 -7.65
CA GLY A 227 0.19 3.73 -7.16
C GLY A 227 -0.23 5.12 -7.63
N SER A 228 -1.54 5.35 -7.89
CA SER A 228 -2.08 6.68 -8.18
C SER A 228 -1.26 7.41 -9.27
N GLN A 229 -0.61 8.53 -8.99
CA GLN A 229 0.30 9.25 -9.91
C GLN A 229 1.31 8.31 -10.60
N GLY A 230 1.64 7.15 -9.99
CA GLY A 230 2.46 6.11 -10.59
C GLY A 230 1.91 5.57 -11.90
N GLY A 231 0.61 5.71 -12.16
CA GLY A 231 -0.04 5.37 -13.42
C GLY A 231 0.45 6.19 -14.62
N TRP A 232 0.90 7.41 -14.39
CA TRP A 232 1.56 8.24 -15.41
C TRP A 232 3.07 8.06 -15.37
N THR A 233 3.65 8.02 -14.17
CA THR A 233 5.10 7.98 -13.97
C THR A 233 5.72 6.68 -14.48
N VAL A 234 5.13 5.51 -14.18
CA VAL A 234 5.71 4.21 -14.55
C VAL A 234 5.70 3.96 -16.05
N PRO A 235 4.56 4.11 -16.79
CA PRO A 235 4.59 3.99 -18.23
C PRO A 235 5.54 4.98 -18.91
N LEU A 236 5.61 6.23 -18.40
CA LEU A 236 6.53 7.23 -18.90
C LEU A 236 8.00 6.86 -18.66
N ALA A 237 8.33 6.31 -17.48
CA ALA A 237 9.67 5.82 -17.17
C ALA A 237 10.07 4.68 -18.13
N ILE A 238 9.16 3.74 -18.41
CA ILE A 238 9.40 2.63 -19.34
C ILE A 238 9.59 3.12 -20.78
N LEU A 239 8.80 4.12 -21.21
CA LEU A 239 8.94 4.73 -22.53
C LEU A 239 10.28 5.44 -22.71
N ARG A 240 10.67 6.23 -21.70
CA ARG A 240 11.89 7.06 -21.78
C ARG A 240 13.17 6.25 -21.56
N HIS A 241 13.10 5.22 -20.72
CA HIS A 241 14.24 4.40 -20.28
C HIS A 241 13.85 2.91 -20.30
N PRO A 242 13.87 2.27 -21.47
CA PRO A 242 13.54 0.84 -21.57
C PRO A 242 14.47 -0.02 -20.71
N GLY A 243 13.91 -1.00 -20.01
CA GLY A 243 14.70 -1.92 -19.15
C GLY A 243 13.87 -2.59 -18.07
N ALA A 244 12.66 -2.12 -17.79
CA ALA A 244 11.75 -2.82 -16.90
C ALA A 244 11.26 -4.12 -17.51
N ALA A 245 11.16 -5.17 -16.70
CA ALA A 245 10.64 -6.47 -17.11
C ALA A 245 9.11 -6.56 -16.93
N PHE A 246 8.54 -5.76 -16.03
CA PHE A 246 7.10 -5.79 -15.72
C PHE A 246 6.66 -4.51 -14.99
N ALA A 247 5.35 -4.33 -14.86
CA ALA A 247 4.74 -3.28 -14.02
C ALA A 247 3.52 -3.80 -13.26
N VAL A 248 3.36 -3.37 -12.00
CA VAL A 248 2.14 -3.54 -11.21
C VAL A 248 1.61 -2.15 -10.88
N LEU A 249 0.39 -1.86 -11.29
CA LEU A 249 -0.20 -0.53 -11.23
C LEU A 249 -1.50 -0.59 -10.42
N VAL A 250 -1.59 0.19 -9.34
CA VAL A 250 -2.71 0.15 -8.40
C VAL A 250 -3.37 1.52 -8.28
N SER A 251 -4.69 1.59 -8.42
CA SER A 251 -5.45 2.85 -8.46
C SER A 251 -4.85 3.88 -9.42
N ALA A 252 -4.28 3.37 -10.52
CA ALA A 252 -3.41 4.10 -11.43
C ALA A 252 -4.21 4.64 -12.61
N PRO A 253 -4.25 5.98 -12.86
CA PRO A 253 -4.97 6.55 -13.97
C PRO A 253 -4.37 6.17 -15.32
N ALA A 254 -5.25 5.97 -16.32
CA ALA A 254 -4.92 5.87 -17.73
C ALA A 254 -5.42 7.08 -18.54
N THR A 255 -6.10 7.99 -17.89
CA THR A 255 -6.60 9.28 -18.42
C THR A 255 -5.52 10.33 -18.40
N THR A 256 -5.78 11.50 -19.04
CA THR A 256 -4.93 12.67 -18.86
C THR A 256 -4.94 13.12 -17.40
N VAL A 257 -3.97 13.96 -17.02
CA VAL A 257 -3.93 14.54 -15.67
C VAL A 257 -5.19 15.35 -15.41
N ASP A 258 -5.56 16.24 -16.33
CA ASP A 258 -6.69 17.14 -16.13
C ASP A 258 -8.03 16.39 -16.10
N GLN A 259 -8.19 15.30 -16.84
CA GLN A 259 -9.34 14.40 -16.72
C GLN A 259 -9.45 13.79 -15.31
N THR A 260 -8.32 13.39 -14.73
CA THR A 260 -8.31 12.85 -13.35
C THR A 260 -8.60 13.96 -12.34
N ASP A 261 -8.00 15.13 -12.48
CA ASP A 261 -8.22 16.28 -11.59
C ASP A 261 -9.67 16.78 -11.67
N LEU A 262 -10.27 16.82 -12.87
CA LEU A 262 -11.67 17.16 -13.07
C LEU A 262 -12.59 16.16 -12.35
N TRP A 263 -12.32 14.85 -12.49
CA TRP A 263 -13.08 13.82 -11.78
C TRP A 263 -12.96 13.96 -10.27
N ALA A 264 -11.75 14.07 -9.74
CA ALA A 264 -11.50 14.26 -8.33
C ALA A 264 -12.16 15.54 -7.80
N GLY A 265 -12.17 16.60 -8.58
CA GLY A 265 -12.78 17.89 -8.25
C GLY A 265 -14.28 17.81 -7.99
N TYR A 266 -15.03 16.92 -8.65
CA TYR A 266 -16.47 16.76 -8.42
C TYR A 266 -16.81 16.23 -7.02
N THR A 267 -15.89 15.56 -6.36
CA THR A 267 -16.08 14.96 -5.05
C THR A 267 -15.05 15.42 -4.02
N ASN A 268 -14.23 16.44 -4.37
CA ASN A 268 -13.09 16.87 -3.56
C ASN A 268 -12.19 15.66 -3.18
N GLY A 269 -11.82 14.84 -4.18
CA GLY A 269 -11.00 13.64 -3.97
C GLY A 269 -11.66 12.54 -3.15
N GLY A 270 -12.98 12.57 -3.01
CA GLY A 270 -13.74 11.60 -2.21
C GLY A 270 -14.17 12.12 -0.84
N GLU A 271 -13.90 13.38 -0.50
CA GLU A 271 -14.37 13.97 0.77
C GLU A 271 -15.87 14.27 0.76
N SER A 272 -16.50 14.42 -0.41
CA SER A 272 -17.91 14.78 -0.53
C SER A 272 -18.62 14.01 -1.63
N LEU A 273 -19.96 14.01 -1.57
CA LEU A 273 -20.78 13.51 -2.66
C LEU A 273 -20.82 14.56 -3.79
N PRO A 274 -20.84 14.13 -5.06
CA PRO A 274 -20.93 15.04 -6.20
C PRO A 274 -22.32 15.70 -6.27
N ALA A 275 -22.36 16.92 -6.78
CA ALA A 275 -23.61 17.61 -7.09
C ALA A 275 -24.19 17.19 -8.44
N LEU A 276 -23.36 16.71 -9.35
CA LEU A 276 -23.74 16.25 -10.70
C LEU A 276 -24.08 14.76 -10.68
N SER A 277 -24.86 14.33 -11.66
CA SER A 277 -25.06 12.89 -11.92
C SER A 277 -23.79 12.24 -12.45
N LEU A 278 -23.69 10.92 -12.31
CA LEU A 278 -22.55 10.14 -12.83
C LEU A 278 -22.37 10.36 -14.34
N ASP A 279 -23.45 10.37 -15.11
CA ASP A 279 -23.43 10.54 -16.56
C ASP A 279 -22.89 11.92 -16.97
N GLU A 280 -23.31 12.99 -16.27
CA GLU A 280 -22.79 14.35 -16.50
C GLU A 280 -21.30 14.45 -16.21
N MET A 281 -20.85 13.89 -15.09
CA MET A 281 -19.42 13.86 -14.74
C MET A 281 -18.60 13.09 -15.76
N LEU A 282 -19.04 11.90 -16.14
CA LEU A 282 -18.33 11.08 -17.12
C LEU A 282 -18.30 11.72 -18.52
N ALA A 283 -19.39 12.40 -18.93
CA ALA A 283 -19.43 13.13 -20.18
C ALA A 283 -18.41 14.26 -20.19
N ALA A 284 -18.29 15.02 -19.09
CA ALA A 284 -17.33 16.11 -18.97
C ALA A 284 -15.88 15.59 -18.99
N VAL A 285 -15.60 14.52 -18.22
CA VAL A 285 -14.27 13.89 -18.20
C VAL A 285 -13.85 13.38 -19.57
N ARG A 286 -14.77 12.71 -20.33
CA ARG A 286 -14.47 12.26 -21.68
C ARG A 286 -14.24 13.38 -22.68
N ALA A 287 -14.82 14.56 -22.46
CA ALA A 287 -14.67 15.72 -23.32
C ALA A 287 -13.38 16.50 -23.06
N ASP A 288 -12.78 16.35 -21.90
CA ASP A 288 -11.52 17.00 -21.56
C ASP A 288 -10.34 16.19 -22.15
N HIS A 289 -9.41 16.89 -22.79
CA HIS A 289 -8.20 16.32 -23.37
C HIS A 289 -6.96 17.13 -23.00
N SER A 290 -7.07 17.96 -21.96
CA SER A 290 -5.97 18.82 -21.50
C SER A 290 -5.00 18.08 -20.56
N GLY A 291 -3.91 18.73 -20.23
CA GLY A 291 -2.87 18.21 -19.35
C GLY A 291 -1.95 17.19 -20.01
N TYR A 292 -1.21 16.46 -19.16
CA TYR A 292 -0.34 15.37 -19.63
C TYR A 292 -1.19 14.22 -20.20
N ASP A 293 -0.90 13.86 -21.46
CA ASP A 293 -1.52 12.71 -22.13
C ASP A 293 -0.65 11.46 -21.97
N PRO A 294 -1.13 10.41 -21.27
CA PRO A 294 -0.40 9.15 -21.10
C PRO A 294 -0.43 8.23 -22.33
N MET A 295 -1.26 8.52 -23.34
CA MET A 295 -1.48 7.63 -24.48
C MET A 295 -0.20 7.23 -25.22
N PRO A 296 0.80 8.13 -25.46
CA PRO A 296 2.06 7.72 -26.07
C PRO A 296 2.79 6.63 -25.24
N ALA A 297 2.83 6.80 -23.91
CA ALA A 297 3.47 5.86 -23.01
C ALA A 297 2.69 4.54 -22.89
N LEU A 298 1.36 4.59 -22.80
CA LEU A 298 0.51 3.41 -22.74
C LEU A 298 0.55 2.62 -24.05
N THR A 299 0.58 3.32 -25.19
CA THR A 299 0.72 2.67 -26.52
C THR A 299 2.07 1.96 -26.66
N ALA A 300 3.14 2.55 -26.13
CA ALA A 300 4.48 1.98 -26.17
C ALA A 300 4.72 0.90 -25.09
N LEU A 301 3.82 0.72 -24.13
CA LEU A 301 3.97 -0.24 -23.04
C LEU A 301 3.88 -1.67 -23.56
N ILE A 302 5.01 -2.37 -23.67
CA ILE A 302 5.13 -3.73 -24.19
C ILE A 302 5.42 -4.79 -23.13
N VAL A 303 5.81 -4.37 -21.91
CA VAL A 303 6.07 -5.29 -20.81
C VAL A 303 4.76 -5.81 -20.19
N PRO A 304 4.73 -7.01 -19.59
CA PRO A 304 3.60 -7.46 -18.80
C PRO A 304 3.22 -6.41 -17.75
N ALA A 305 1.96 -6.01 -17.74
CA ALA A 305 1.44 -5.03 -16.79
C ALA A 305 0.17 -5.57 -16.11
N LEU A 306 0.17 -5.55 -14.78
CA LEU A 306 -0.97 -5.87 -13.95
C LEU A 306 -1.57 -4.57 -13.44
N TRP A 307 -2.85 -4.33 -13.72
CA TRP A 307 -3.53 -3.08 -13.41
C TRP A 307 -4.74 -3.31 -12.52
N PHE A 308 -4.81 -2.59 -11.42
CA PHE A 308 -5.96 -2.61 -10.50
C PHE A 308 -6.63 -1.24 -10.47
N LEU A 309 -7.95 -1.22 -10.61
CA LEU A 309 -8.78 -0.03 -10.46
C LEU A 309 -9.89 -0.29 -9.46
N GLY A 310 -10.15 0.67 -8.58
CA GLY A 310 -11.28 0.65 -7.67
C GLY A 310 -12.57 1.08 -8.37
N SER A 311 -13.63 0.24 -8.35
CA SER A 311 -14.90 0.59 -9.03
C SER A 311 -15.61 1.79 -8.40
N ASN A 312 -15.29 2.11 -7.16
CA ASN A 312 -15.84 3.23 -6.40
C ASN A 312 -14.82 4.36 -6.20
N ASP A 313 -13.73 4.36 -6.98
CA ASP A 313 -12.68 5.37 -6.88
C ASP A 313 -13.23 6.76 -7.27
N ARG A 314 -13.08 7.72 -6.35
CA ARG A 314 -13.52 9.10 -6.54
C ARG A 314 -12.39 10.07 -6.84
N THR A 315 -11.16 9.55 -6.88
CA THR A 315 -9.96 10.30 -7.26
C THR A 315 -9.57 9.99 -8.70
N VAL A 316 -9.70 8.72 -9.14
CA VAL A 316 -9.40 8.27 -10.49
C VAL A 316 -10.69 7.87 -11.21
N PRO A 317 -10.96 8.37 -12.43
CA PRO A 317 -12.17 8.06 -13.19
C PRO A 317 -12.13 6.64 -13.77
N THR A 318 -12.36 5.65 -12.93
CA THR A 318 -12.22 4.21 -13.22
C THR A 318 -12.91 3.80 -14.52
N ALA A 319 -14.13 4.30 -14.77
CA ALA A 319 -14.88 3.94 -15.98
C ALA A 319 -14.13 4.36 -17.25
N VAL A 320 -13.61 5.60 -17.28
CA VAL A 320 -12.87 6.12 -18.42
C VAL A 320 -11.50 5.45 -18.55
N CYS A 321 -10.80 5.23 -17.43
CA CYS A 321 -9.52 4.48 -17.43
C CYS A 321 -9.69 3.08 -18.00
N ARG A 322 -10.76 2.37 -17.61
CA ARG A 322 -11.08 1.06 -18.15
C ARG A 322 -11.32 1.09 -19.66
N GLU A 323 -12.14 2.02 -20.14
CA GLU A 323 -12.41 2.22 -21.56
C GLU A 323 -11.11 2.42 -22.37
N ILE A 324 -10.21 3.25 -21.87
CA ILE A 324 -8.90 3.51 -22.50
C ILE A 324 -8.05 2.24 -22.54
N LEU A 325 -7.90 1.54 -21.40
CA LEU A 325 -7.06 0.35 -21.30
C LEU A 325 -7.60 -0.80 -22.18
N GLU A 326 -8.92 -1.00 -22.22
CA GLU A 326 -9.56 -2.00 -23.08
C GLU A 326 -9.41 -1.64 -24.58
N ALA A 327 -9.55 -0.36 -24.94
CA ALA A 327 -9.40 0.13 -26.32
C ALA A 327 -7.97 -0.02 -26.87
N LEU A 328 -6.95 -0.11 -26.01
CA LEU A 328 -5.58 -0.41 -26.43
C LEU A 328 -5.42 -1.82 -27.01
N HIS A 329 -6.33 -2.75 -26.73
CA HIS A 329 -6.28 -4.16 -27.15
C HIS A 329 -4.91 -4.83 -26.91
N LYS A 330 -4.27 -4.54 -25.77
CA LYS A 330 -2.93 -5.03 -25.43
C LYS A 330 -3.00 -6.33 -24.62
N PRO A 331 -2.54 -7.47 -25.15
CA PRO A 331 -2.58 -8.75 -24.42
C PRO A 331 -1.62 -8.82 -23.25
N ASN A 332 -0.67 -7.90 -23.15
CA ASN A 332 0.27 -7.78 -22.03
C ASN A 332 -0.30 -6.99 -20.84
N ILE A 333 -1.48 -6.39 -20.96
CA ILE A 333 -2.16 -5.70 -19.85
C ILE A 333 -3.23 -6.63 -19.28
N THR A 334 -3.09 -6.94 -17.98
CA THR A 334 -4.11 -7.65 -17.20
C THR A 334 -4.80 -6.64 -16.29
N LEU A 335 -6.11 -6.42 -16.50
CA LEU A 335 -6.90 -5.44 -15.74
C LEU A 335 -7.82 -6.14 -14.74
N HIS A 336 -7.78 -5.70 -13.48
CA HIS A 336 -8.71 -6.10 -12.44
C HIS A 336 -9.50 -4.89 -11.93
N LEU A 337 -10.83 -5.05 -11.83
CA LEU A 337 -11.71 -4.10 -11.16
C LEU A 337 -12.04 -4.64 -9.78
N LEU A 338 -11.81 -3.84 -8.76
CA LEU A 338 -12.04 -4.20 -7.36
C LEU A 338 -13.16 -3.33 -6.76
N PRO A 339 -14.00 -3.85 -5.85
CA PRO A 339 -15.08 -3.08 -5.21
C PRO A 339 -14.52 -2.16 -4.10
N THR A 340 -13.60 -1.27 -4.47
CA THR A 340 -12.81 -0.43 -3.55
C THR A 340 -12.89 1.04 -3.92
N GLY A 341 -12.54 1.91 -2.96
CA GLY A 341 -12.16 3.29 -3.20
C GLY A 341 -10.72 3.42 -3.72
N HIS A 342 -10.16 4.64 -3.67
CA HIS A 342 -8.81 4.95 -4.18
C HIS A 342 -7.70 4.21 -3.45
N GLY A 343 -7.80 4.06 -2.12
CA GLY A 343 -6.81 3.35 -1.29
C GLY A 343 -6.83 1.83 -1.42
N LEU A 344 -7.60 1.25 -2.36
CA LEU A 344 -7.85 -0.19 -2.49
C LEU A 344 -8.50 -0.83 -1.24
N LEU A 345 -8.99 -0.01 -0.32
CA LEU A 345 -9.82 -0.42 0.80
C LEU A 345 -11.23 -0.77 0.29
N VAL A 346 -11.80 -1.85 0.82
CA VAL A 346 -13.21 -2.21 0.55
C VAL A 346 -14.09 -1.08 1.05
N ASN A 347 -14.61 -0.30 0.11
CA ASN A 347 -15.38 0.91 0.37
C ASN A 347 -16.50 1.06 -0.68
N PRO A 348 -17.76 0.79 -0.33
CA PRO A 348 -18.86 0.78 -1.28
C PRO A 348 -19.25 2.18 -1.77
N THR A 349 -18.91 3.24 -1.06
CA THR A 349 -19.25 4.63 -1.43
C THR A 349 -18.12 5.35 -2.15
N GLY A 350 -16.89 4.92 -1.93
CA GLY A 350 -15.67 5.59 -2.36
C GLY A 350 -15.36 6.88 -1.57
N LEU A 351 -16.15 7.22 -0.55
CA LEU A 351 -15.86 8.38 0.30
C LEU A 351 -14.72 8.06 1.27
N LEU A 352 -13.79 9.00 1.46
CA LEU A 352 -12.66 8.84 2.39
C LEU A 352 -13.12 8.60 3.83
N ALA A 353 -14.23 9.22 4.25
CA ALA A 353 -14.82 8.99 5.57
C ALA A 353 -15.24 7.53 5.82
N ASP A 354 -15.52 6.78 4.76
CA ASP A 354 -15.89 5.36 4.86
C ASP A 354 -14.68 4.42 4.81
N ASP A 355 -13.51 4.92 4.40
CA ASP A 355 -12.24 4.15 4.49
C ASP A 355 -11.93 3.76 5.94
N ALA A 356 -12.17 4.65 6.89
CA ALA A 356 -12.01 4.37 8.32
C ALA A 356 -12.78 3.11 8.79
N ARG A 357 -13.93 2.83 8.13
CA ARG A 357 -14.81 1.69 8.42
C ARG A 357 -14.54 0.48 7.55
N SER A 358 -13.53 0.53 6.69
CA SER A 358 -13.20 -0.59 5.81
C SER A 358 -12.79 -1.85 6.60
N PRO A 359 -13.21 -3.05 6.17
CA PRO A 359 -12.69 -4.29 6.72
C PRO A 359 -11.23 -4.56 6.32
N GLY A 360 -10.67 -3.85 5.36
CA GLY A 360 -9.30 -4.00 4.87
C GLY A 360 -9.18 -3.75 3.38
N LEU A 361 -8.06 -4.16 2.81
CA LEU A 361 -7.85 -4.15 1.36
C LEU A 361 -8.79 -5.15 0.69
N ALA A 362 -8.99 -5.01 -0.63
CA ALA A 362 -9.74 -6.01 -1.39
C ALA A 362 -9.12 -7.41 -1.21
N PRO A 363 -9.90 -8.43 -0.81
CA PRO A 363 -9.36 -9.78 -0.54
C PRO A 363 -8.64 -10.41 -1.73
N ASP A 364 -9.08 -10.08 -2.95
CA ASP A 364 -8.51 -10.62 -4.19
C ASP A 364 -7.22 -9.91 -4.64
N LEU A 365 -6.85 -8.79 -4.03
CA LEU A 365 -5.72 -7.96 -4.47
C LEU A 365 -4.39 -8.71 -4.39
N VAL A 366 -4.01 -9.16 -3.20
CA VAL A 366 -2.73 -9.86 -2.99
C VAL A 366 -2.70 -11.21 -3.69
N PRO A 367 -3.75 -12.07 -3.63
CA PRO A 367 -3.82 -13.30 -4.40
C PRO A 367 -3.67 -13.09 -5.92
N ALA A 368 -4.29 -12.05 -6.48
CA ALA A 368 -4.14 -11.75 -7.90
C ALA A 368 -2.71 -11.34 -8.27
N ILE A 369 -2.04 -10.54 -7.43
CA ILE A 369 -0.62 -10.19 -7.62
C ILE A 369 0.23 -11.46 -7.58
N GLN A 370 0.02 -12.34 -6.60
CA GLN A 370 0.78 -13.60 -6.45
C GLN A 370 0.59 -14.51 -7.66
N ALA A 371 -0.65 -14.74 -8.08
CA ALA A 371 -0.96 -15.59 -9.24
C ALA A 371 -0.36 -15.02 -10.54
N TRP A 372 -0.47 -13.71 -10.73
CA TRP A 372 0.09 -13.05 -11.90
C TRP A 372 1.63 -13.09 -11.88
N ALA A 373 2.29 -12.82 -10.75
CA ALA A 373 3.73 -12.87 -10.62
C ALA A 373 4.28 -14.28 -10.90
N ALA A 374 3.59 -15.33 -10.43
CA ALA A 374 3.95 -16.72 -10.74
C ALA A 374 3.81 -17.03 -12.24
N SER A 375 2.71 -16.57 -12.88
CA SER A 375 2.48 -16.77 -14.32
C SER A 375 3.52 -16.04 -15.18
N ALA A 376 3.91 -14.85 -14.78
CA ALA A 376 4.92 -14.02 -15.43
C ALA A 376 6.37 -14.41 -15.07
N ARG A 377 6.56 -15.45 -14.25
CA ARG A 377 7.87 -15.93 -13.75
C ARG A 377 8.68 -14.85 -13.03
N ILE A 378 7.99 -14.01 -12.28
CA ILE A 378 8.59 -12.92 -11.50
C ILE A 378 8.91 -13.37 -10.08
N SER A 379 8.08 -14.24 -9.49
CA SER A 379 8.27 -14.80 -8.14
C SER A 379 9.01 -16.13 -8.17
#